data_d117a8a31e4a627f3e12c28a2e6ff414
#
_entry.id   d117a8a31e4a627f3e12c28a2e6ff414
#
_cell.length_a   1.000
_cell.length_b   1.000
_cell.length_c   1.000
_cell.angle_alpha   90.00
_cell.angle_beta   90.00
_cell.angle_gamma   90.00
#
_symmetry.space_group_name_H-M   'P 1'
#
loop_
_entity.id
_entity.type
_entity.pdbx_description
1 polymer ?
#
loop_
_entity_poly.entity_id
_entity_poly.type
_entity_poly.pdbx_seq_one_letter_code
_entity_poly.pdbx_strand_id
1 'polypeptide(L)'
;MELDEVQEVCGKILNTVSKVVLGYESEIKLVLVSLLSNGHVLLEGVPGVAKTTLVKSIAKTIGLTEKTVVVENIPYKGFSRIQFTPDLMPSDIVGTLIYNPQTRNFEPRLGPIFSYIVLADEINRAVPRTQSALLQAMQEREVTIGSTTYPLEIRDKGKFFFVLATQNPVEQEATYPLPEAQLDRFLMRIVVEYPQSLEVEKNIYRLHMNRIKEPYEEIEPVVDPKWIIEAQETVAKEVTVPDEVLEYVTRLIRSTRPQIFEPAGEYFELGASPRAGIFLIKAAKAHAALRGSSQVEISDVNELLFPVLNHRLIPRFDKLVEIEVKGERHLARYKLIREGLQQIRKAVA
;
A
#
# COMPACT_ATOMS: atom_id res chain seq x y z
N MET A 1 -13.46 -13.52 -16.32
CA MET A 1 -12.55 -12.43 -16.76
C MET A 1 -11.26 -13.07 -17.26
N GLU A 2 -10.75 -12.62 -18.40
CA GLU A 2 -9.49 -13.11 -18.99
C GLU A 2 -8.30 -12.27 -18.49
N LEU A 3 -7.08 -12.84 -18.47
CA LEU A 3 -5.88 -12.10 -18.05
C LEU A 3 -5.53 -10.92 -18.97
N ASP A 4 -5.79 -11.06 -20.27
CA ASP A 4 -5.59 -10.00 -21.26
C ASP A 4 -6.46 -8.78 -20.95
N GLU A 5 -7.69 -8.98 -20.48
CA GLU A 5 -8.57 -7.90 -20.02
C GLU A 5 -7.98 -7.21 -18.78
N VAL A 6 -7.43 -7.98 -17.82
CA VAL A 6 -6.78 -7.40 -16.64
C VAL A 6 -5.59 -6.53 -17.05
N GLN A 7 -4.75 -7.00 -17.98
CA GLN A 7 -3.61 -6.24 -18.50
C GLN A 7 -4.07 -4.94 -19.17
N GLU A 8 -5.03 -5.04 -20.12
CA GLU A 8 -5.51 -3.88 -20.88
C GLU A 8 -6.11 -2.81 -19.97
N VAL A 9 -6.97 -3.21 -19.05
CA VAL A 9 -7.66 -2.29 -18.13
C VAL A 9 -6.68 -1.66 -17.16
N CYS A 10 -5.75 -2.44 -16.58
CA CYS A 10 -4.70 -1.88 -15.71
C CYS A 10 -3.78 -0.92 -16.48
N GLY A 11 -3.48 -1.20 -17.74
CA GLY A 11 -2.77 -0.28 -18.63
C GLY A 11 -3.53 1.04 -18.82
N LYS A 12 -4.85 0.99 -19.00
CA LYS A 12 -5.71 2.18 -19.09
C LYS A 12 -5.70 2.98 -17.79
N ILE A 13 -5.81 2.30 -16.64
CA ILE A 13 -5.75 2.95 -15.32
C ILE A 13 -4.39 3.63 -15.14
N LEU A 14 -3.28 2.91 -15.38
CA LEU A 14 -1.92 3.44 -15.29
C LEU A 14 -1.77 4.69 -16.16
N ASN A 15 -2.13 4.62 -17.44
CA ASN A 15 -2.03 5.74 -18.38
C ASN A 15 -2.91 6.92 -17.97
N THR A 16 -4.09 6.69 -17.39
CA THR A 16 -4.98 7.74 -16.94
C THR A 16 -4.43 8.46 -15.71
N VAL A 17 -3.93 7.71 -14.74
CA VAL A 17 -3.34 8.26 -13.51
C VAL A 17 -2.03 8.97 -13.81
N SER A 18 -1.18 8.43 -14.70
CA SER A 18 0.12 9.04 -15.08
C SER A 18 -0.01 10.40 -15.78
N LYS A 19 -1.16 10.72 -16.36
CA LYS A 19 -1.44 12.07 -16.92
C LYS A 19 -1.65 13.13 -15.84
N VAL A 20 -1.95 12.71 -14.62
CA VAL A 20 -2.23 13.58 -13.47
C VAL A 20 -1.10 13.53 -12.44
N VAL A 21 -0.51 12.37 -12.25
CA VAL A 21 0.59 12.12 -11.29
C VAL A 21 1.86 11.84 -12.10
N LEU A 22 2.45 12.94 -12.60
CA LEU A 22 3.58 12.89 -13.54
C LEU A 22 4.87 12.42 -12.86
N GLY A 23 5.56 11.46 -13.49
CA GLY A 23 6.88 10.98 -13.07
C GLY A 23 6.85 9.93 -11.97
N TYR A 24 5.68 9.33 -11.68
CA TYR A 24 5.49 8.31 -10.65
C TYR A 24 4.85 7.03 -11.22
N GLU A 25 5.15 6.70 -12.47
CA GLU A 25 4.57 5.54 -13.16
C GLU A 25 4.89 4.22 -12.46
N SER A 26 6.09 4.11 -11.87
CA SER A 26 6.52 2.94 -11.10
C SER A 26 5.73 2.79 -9.80
N GLU A 27 5.50 3.89 -9.09
CA GLU A 27 4.73 3.91 -7.85
C GLU A 27 3.26 3.60 -8.12
N ILE A 28 2.68 4.16 -9.19
CA ILE A 28 1.32 3.85 -9.63
C ILE A 28 1.19 2.35 -9.93
N LYS A 29 2.16 1.77 -10.68
CA LYS A 29 2.21 0.34 -10.98
C LYS A 29 2.25 -0.51 -9.69
N LEU A 30 3.09 -0.15 -8.72
CA LEU A 30 3.18 -0.86 -7.44
C LEU A 30 1.89 -0.78 -6.62
N VAL A 31 1.19 0.36 -6.63
CA VAL A 31 -0.13 0.48 -5.98
C VAL A 31 -1.15 -0.42 -6.67
N LEU A 32 -1.17 -0.49 -8.01
CA LEU A 32 -2.05 -1.40 -8.75
C LEU A 32 -1.72 -2.88 -8.46
N VAL A 33 -0.44 -3.25 -8.42
CA VAL A 33 0.00 -4.60 -8.00
C VAL A 33 -0.54 -4.92 -6.60
N SER A 34 -0.45 -3.96 -5.67
CA SER A 34 -0.94 -4.17 -4.30
C SER A 34 -2.46 -4.31 -4.24
N LEU A 35 -3.19 -3.52 -5.00
CA LEU A 35 -4.64 -3.59 -5.11
C LEU A 35 -5.08 -4.95 -5.66
N LEU A 36 -4.46 -5.42 -6.75
CA LEU A 36 -4.75 -6.73 -7.35
C LEU A 36 -4.32 -7.91 -6.47
N SER A 37 -3.35 -7.70 -5.58
CA SER A 37 -2.92 -8.71 -4.59
C SER A 37 -3.80 -8.74 -3.34
N ASN A 38 -4.85 -7.91 -3.28
CA ASN A 38 -5.68 -7.70 -2.09
C ASN A 38 -4.85 -7.35 -0.84
N GLY A 39 -3.80 -6.53 -1.01
CA GLY A 39 -2.89 -6.10 0.05
C GLY A 39 -2.93 -4.60 0.27
N HIS A 40 -2.55 -4.12 1.45
CA HIS A 40 -2.49 -2.71 1.82
C HIS A 40 -1.10 -2.12 1.58
N VAL A 41 -1.01 -0.80 1.41
CA VAL A 41 0.22 -0.11 1.03
C VAL A 41 0.60 0.95 2.06
N LEU A 42 1.89 1.05 2.36
CA LEU A 42 2.48 2.18 3.05
C LEU A 42 3.28 3.03 2.03
N LEU A 43 2.87 4.28 1.82
CA LEU A 43 3.60 5.26 1.03
C LEU A 43 4.50 6.07 1.95
N GLU A 44 5.79 5.95 1.80
CA GLU A 44 6.75 6.72 2.58
C GLU A 44 7.47 7.71 1.69
N GLY A 45 7.42 8.99 2.05
CA GLY A 45 8.06 10.03 1.25
C GLY A 45 7.88 11.41 1.86
N VAL A 46 8.73 12.33 1.39
CA VAL A 46 8.71 13.74 1.79
C VAL A 46 7.36 14.41 1.50
N PRO A 47 7.05 15.55 2.13
CA PRO A 47 5.84 16.32 1.81
C PRO A 47 5.87 16.81 0.35
N GLY A 48 4.69 16.95 -0.27
CA GLY A 48 4.56 17.55 -1.59
C GLY A 48 4.80 16.63 -2.80
N VAL A 49 5.04 15.32 -2.58
CA VAL A 49 5.24 14.33 -3.66
C VAL A 49 3.93 13.66 -4.11
N ALA A 50 2.84 14.40 -4.18
CA ALA A 50 1.55 14.01 -4.76
C ALA A 50 0.91 12.70 -4.20
N LYS A 51 1.27 12.22 -2.99
CA LYS A 51 0.72 10.99 -2.40
C LYS A 51 -0.81 10.99 -2.34
N THR A 52 -1.41 12.08 -1.89
CA THR A 52 -2.88 12.23 -1.81
C THR A 52 -3.52 12.26 -3.19
N THR A 53 -2.90 12.96 -4.14
CA THR A 53 -3.36 13.03 -5.54
C THR A 53 -3.34 11.66 -6.21
N LEU A 54 -2.28 10.88 -5.98
CA LEU A 54 -2.16 9.50 -6.46
C LEU A 54 -3.34 8.63 -6.01
N VAL A 55 -3.64 8.63 -4.69
CA VAL A 55 -4.72 7.80 -4.15
C VAL A 55 -6.09 8.24 -4.67
N LYS A 56 -6.35 9.55 -4.72
CA LYS A 56 -7.60 10.09 -5.26
C LYS A 56 -7.75 9.79 -6.76
N SER A 57 -6.67 9.85 -7.52
CA SER A 57 -6.68 9.52 -8.95
C SER A 57 -7.03 8.06 -9.18
N ILE A 58 -6.43 7.13 -8.42
CA ILE A 58 -6.76 5.70 -8.49
C ILE A 58 -8.22 5.46 -8.09
N ALA A 59 -8.71 6.07 -7.00
CA ALA A 59 -10.10 5.93 -6.58
C ALA A 59 -11.07 6.39 -7.69
N LYS A 60 -10.76 7.50 -8.36
CA LYS A 60 -11.57 8.03 -9.46
C LYS A 60 -11.63 7.08 -10.66
N THR A 61 -10.52 6.44 -11.04
CA THR A 61 -10.52 5.48 -12.16
C THR A 61 -11.38 4.24 -11.87
N ILE A 62 -11.70 3.95 -10.60
CA ILE A 62 -12.57 2.86 -10.17
C ILE A 62 -14.02 3.35 -9.93
N GLY A 63 -14.31 4.60 -10.28
CA GLY A 63 -15.64 5.21 -10.03
C GLY A 63 -15.93 5.51 -8.56
N LEU A 64 -14.91 5.44 -7.70
CA LEU A 64 -15.03 5.68 -6.27
C LEU A 64 -14.87 7.17 -5.95
N THR A 65 -15.88 7.72 -5.28
CA THR A 65 -15.91 9.10 -4.81
C THR A 65 -16.24 9.13 -3.31
N GLU A 66 -16.38 10.31 -2.74
CA GLU A 66 -16.84 10.47 -1.35
C GLU A 66 -18.34 10.14 -1.17
N LYS A 67 -19.05 9.82 -2.26
CA LYS A 67 -20.46 9.42 -2.20
C LYS A 67 -20.62 8.08 -1.48
N THR A 68 -21.73 7.97 -0.74
CA THR A 68 -22.06 6.75 -0.01
C THR A 68 -22.76 5.75 -0.93
N VAL A 69 -22.33 4.49 -0.86
CA VAL A 69 -22.96 3.33 -1.47
C VAL A 69 -23.44 2.41 -0.36
N VAL A 70 -24.69 1.98 -0.40
CA VAL A 70 -25.24 1.06 0.60
C VAL A 70 -25.05 -0.38 0.12
N VAL A 71 -24.36 -1.19 0.91
CA VAL A 71 -24.16 -2.62 0.68
C VAL A 71 -24.64 -3.38 1.92
N GLU A 72 -25.57 -4.28 1.76
CA GLU A 72 -26.21 -5.05 2.87
C GLU A 72 -26.67 -4.17 4.04
N ASN A 73 -27.33 -3.05 3.74
CA ASN A 73 -27.81 -2.05 4.68
C ASN A 73 -26.71 -1.28 5.45
N ILE A 74 -25.44 -1.47 5.08
CA ILE A 74 -24.31 -0.72 5.65
C ILE A 74 -23.88 0.38 4.65
N PRO A 75 -23.83 1.65 5.07
CA PRO A 75 -23.35 2.73 4.21
C PRO A 75 -21.81 2.74 4.15
N TYR A 76 -21.25 2.62 2.95
CA TYR A 76 -19.82 2.73 2.69
C TYR A 76 -19.55 3.93 1.79
N LYS A 77 -18.50 4.70 2.08
CA LYS A 77 -17.98 5.70 1.15
C LYS A 77 -17.10 5.03 0.09
N GLY A 78 -17.09 5.56 -1.12
CA GLY A 78 -16.14 5.10 -2.13
C GLY A 78 -14.71 5.40 -1.72
N PHE A 79 -14.46 6.60 -1.20
CA PHE A 79 -13.16 7.07 -0.72
C PHE A 79 -13.31 7.84 0.59
N SER A 80 -12.37 7.65 1.51
CA SER A 80 -12.22 8.47 2.72
C SER A 80 -10.76 8.82 2.97
N ARG A 81 -10.52 10.05 3.44
CA ARG A 81 -9.22 10.48 3.98
C ARG A 81 -9.33 10.60 5.49
N ILE A 82 -8.44 9.99 6.21
CA ILE A 82 -8.28 10.09 7.66
C ILE A 82 -6.93 10.76 7.91
N GLN A 83 -6.95 12.00 8.37
CA GLN A 83 -5.73 12.70 8.79
C GLN A 83 -5.39 12.28 10.21
N PHE A 84 -4.24 11.63 10.38
CA PHE A 84 -3.78 11.20 11.69
C PHE A 84 -3.14 12.38 12.43
N THR A 85 -3.62 12.61 13.65
CA THR A 85 -3.14 13.68 14.57
C THR A 85 -2.97 13.08 15.97
N PRO A 86 -2.18 13.70 16.86
CA PRO A 86 -1.95 13.16 18.20
C PRO A 86 -3.21 13.01 19.05
N ASP A 87 -4.24 13.80 18.79
CA ASP A 87 -5.53 13.81 19.47
C ASP A 87 -6.59 12.86 18.86
N LEU A 88 -6.31 12.28 17.67
CA LEU A 88 -7.22 11.37 17.01
C LEU A 88 -7.44 10.10 17.86
N MET A 89 -8.71 9.75 18.09
CA MET A 89 -9.10 8.59 18.87
C MET A 89 -9.46 7.39 17.97
N PRO A 90 -9.35 6.14 18.45
CA PRO A 90 -9.82 4.95 17.71
C PRO A 90 -11.27 5.06 17.25
N SER A 91 -12.16 5.63 18.08
CA SER A 91 -13.58 5.86 17.76
C SER A 91 -13.80 6.80 16.58
N ASP A 92 -12.86 7.73 16.32
CA ASP A 92 -12.93 8.64 15.19
C ASP A 92 -12.65 7.92 13.86
N ILE A 93 -11.96 6.78 13.91
CA ILE A 93 -11.65 5.91 12.77
C ILE A 93 -12.76 4.88 12.56
N VAL A 94 -13.09 4.11 13.58
CA VAL A 94 -13.99 2.95 13.46
C VAL A 94 -15.46 3.31 13.69
N GLY A 95 -15.71 4.37 14.44
CA GLY A 95 -17.06 4.77 14.84
C GLY A 95 -17.36 4.45 16.30
N THR A 96 -18.56 4.81 16.74
CA THR A 96 -18.99 4.67 18.14
C THR A 96 -20.50 4.52 18.23
N LEU A 97 -21.00 4.12 19.41
CA LEU A 97 -22.42 4.15 19.72
C LEU A 97 -22.81 5.55 20.22
N ILE A 98 -23.89 6.10 19.66
CA ILE A 98 -24.47 7.38 20.06
C ILE A 98 -25.88 7.13 20.59
N TYR A 99 -26.21 7.70 21.74
CA TYR A 99 -27.57 7.65 22.27
C TYR A 99 -28.50 8.52 21.42
N ASN A 100 -29.56 7.89 20.89
CA ASN A 100 -30.64 8.59 20.18
C ASN A 100 -31.79 8.85 21.14
N PRO A 101 -32.06 10.13 21.49
CA PRO A 101 -33.16 10.46 22.41
C PRO A 101 -34.56 10.14 21.87
N GLN A 102 -34.72 10.08 20.55
CA GLN A 102 -36.04 9.81 19.90
C GLN A 102 -36.39 8.32 20.02
N THR A 103 -35.42 7.44 19.73
CA THR A 103 -35.60 5.98 19.81
C THR A 103 -35.33 5.45 21.21
N ARG A 104 -34.69 6.23 22.10
CA ARG A 104 -34.20 5.88 23.43
C ARG A 104 -33.20 4.69 23.40
N ASN A 105 -32.51 4.52 22.30
CA ASN A 105 -31.55 3.46 22.07
C ASN A 105 -30.18 4.02 21.69
N PHE A 106 -29.15 3.18 21.84
CA PHE A 106 -27.84 3.46 21.28
C PHE A 106 -27.80 3.00 19.83
N GLU A 107 -27.41 3.90 18.94
CA GLU A 107 -27.30 3.64 17.51
C GLU A 107 -25.83 3.76 17.06
N PRO A 108 -25.36 2.90 16.14
CA PRO A 108 -23.98 2.96 15.66
C PRO A 108 -23.82 4.16 14.73
N ARG A 109 -22.84 4.99 15.01
CA ARG A 109 -22.32 5.98 14.08
C ARG A 109 -21.02 5.44 13.49
N LEU A 110 -21.08 5.03 12.21
CA LEU A 110 -19.95 4.43 11.52
C LEU A 110 -18.88 5.48 11.24
N GLY A 111 -17.61 5.09 11.43
CA GLY A 111 -16.46 5.94 11.17
C GLY A 111 -16.02 5.95 9.69
N PRO A 112 -15.03 6.79 9.32
CA PRO A 112 -14.54 6.91 7.95
C PRO A 112 -13.87 5.65 7.40
N ILE A 113 -13.54 4.67 8.24
CA ILE A 113 -13.00 3.37 7.81
C ILE A 113 -14.00 2.56 6.96
N PHE A 114 -15.31 2.85 7.08
CA PHE A 114 -16.34 2.25 6.25
C PHE A 114 -16.31 2.83 4.83
N SER A 115 -15.25 2.46 4.11
CA SER A 115 -14.98 2.94 2.75
C SER A 115 -14.36 1.83 1.92
N TYR A 116 -14.42 1.95 0.60
CA TYR A 116 -13.70 1.06 -0.32
C TYR A 116 -12.20 1.32 -0.27
N ILE A 117 -11.82 2.59 -0.41
CA ILE A 117 -10.44 3.04 -0.31
C ILE A 117 -10.32 4.03 0.85
N VAL A 118 -9.38 3.77 1.74
CA VAL A 118 -9.03 4.65 2.86
C VAL A 118 -7.61 5.17 2.67
N LEU A 119 -7.46 6.49 2.63
CA LEU A 119 -6.18 7.16 2.76
C LEU A 119 -5.96 7.49 4.24
N ALA A 120 -5.08 6.74 4.91
CA ALA A 120 -4.63 7.01 6.26
C ALA A 120 -3.40 7.93 6.21
N ASP A 121 -3.64 9.24 6.27
CA ASP A 121 -2.61 10.24 6.03
C ASP A 121 -1.83 10.55 7.30
N GLU A 122 -0.47 10.47 7.22
CA GLU A 122 0.48 10.69 8.31
C GLU A 122 0.24 9.77 9.53
N ILE A 123 0.12 8.44 9.27
CA ILE A 123 -0.23 7.45 10.30
C ILE A 123 0.69 7.50 11.54
N ASN A 124 1.95 7.88 11.36
CA ASN A 124 2.93 8.00 12.43
C ASN A 124 2.72 9.22 13.37
N ARG A 125 1.76 10.11 13.09
CA ARG A 125 1.42 11.26 13.98
C ARG A 125 0.44 10.89 15.09
N ALA A 126 -0.37 9.84 14.93
CA ALA A 126 -1.28 9.42 15.99
C ALA A 126 -0.62 8.50 17.00
N VAL A 127 -1.16 8.49 18.20
CA VAL A 127 -0.70 7.60 19.28
C VAL A 127 -0.85 6.11 18.91
N PRO A 128 -0.05 5.19 19.47
CA PRO A 128 -0.04 3.77 19.10
C PRO A 128 -1.39 3.08 19.19
N ARG A 129 -2.24 3.48 20.14
CA ARG A 129 -3.58 2.93 20.30
C ARG A 129 -4.46 3.20 19.07
N THR A 130 -4.37 4.40 18.51
CA THR A 130 -5.13 4.82 17.32
C THR A 130 -4.60 4.14 16.06
N GLN A 131 -3.26 4.05 15.91
CA GLN A 131 -2.64 3.29 14.83
C GLN A 131 -3.11 1.82 14.86
N SER A 132 -3.12 1.19 16.06
CA SER A 132 -3.51 -0.21 16.23
C SER A 132 -4.96 -0.47 15.78
N ALA A 133 -5.88 0.46 15.98
CA ALA A 133 -7.28 0.31 15.54
C ALA A 133 -7.38 0.16 14.01
N LEU A 134 -6.67 1.02 13.24
CA LEU A 134 -6.61 0.90 11.79
C LEU A 134 -5.96 -0.41 11.36
N LEU A 135 -4.81 -0.75 11.95
CA LEU A 135 -4.02 -1.92 11.57
C LEU A 135 -4.73 -3.23 11.90
N GLN A 136 -5.54 -3.26 12.96
CA GLN A 136 -6.42 -4.39 13.26
C GLN A 136 -7.50 -4.54 12.19
N ALA A 137 -8.21 -3.46 11.87
CA ALA A 137 -9.23 -3.45 10.84
C ALA A 137 -8.67 -3.86 9.44
N MET A 138 -7.42 -3.49 9.12
CA MET A 138 -6.74 -3.94 7.91
C MET A 138 -6.54 -5.46 7.87
N GLN A 139 -6.22 -6.06 9.00
CA GLN A 139 -5.95 -7.50 9.09
C GLN A 139 -7.24 -8.32 9.14
N GLU A 140 -8.21 -7.89 9.93
CA GLU A 140 -9.45 -8.63 10.19
C GLU A 140 -10.51 -8.36 9.13
N ARG A 141 -10.41 -7.23 8.41
CA ARG A 141 -11.39 -6.73 7.42
C ARG A 141 -12.80 -6.57 7.99
N GLU A 142 -12.86 -6.35 9.27
CA GLU A 142 -14.07 -6.07 10.04
C GLU A 142 -13.76 -5.17 11.23
N VAL A 143 -14.79 -4.54 11.80
CA VAL A 143 -14.69 -3.76 13.04
C VAL A 143 -15.90 -4.03 13.92
N THR A 144 -15.68 -4.01 15.24
CA THR A 144 -16.74 -4.18 16.23
C THR A 144 -17.08 -2.83 16.88
N ILE A 145 -18.35 -2.44 16.82
CA ILE A 145 -18.88 -1.26 17.47
C ILE A 145 -19.95 -1.70 18.47
N GLY A 146 -19.68 -1.51 19.77
CA GLY A 146 -20.52 -2.05 20.82
C GLY A 146 -20.50 -3.58 20.83
N SER A 147 -21.63 -4.22 20.57
CA SER A 147 -21.78 -5.68 20.48
C SER A 147 -21.87 -6.22 19.06
N THR A 148 -21.81 -5.34 18.05
CA THR A 148 -22.01 -5.73 16.65
C THR A 148 -20.73 -5.61 15.86
N THR A 149 -20.39 -6.67 15.10
CA THR A 149 -19.28 -6.70 14.16
C THR A 149 -19.77 -6.39 12.75
N TYR A 150 -19.08 -5.44 12.08
CA TYR A 150 -19.41 -4.95 10.76
C TYR A 150 -18.28 -5.29 9.79
N PRO A 151 -18.57 -5.91 8.64
CA PRO A 151 -17.56 -6.21 7.63
C PRO A 151 -17.08 -4.93 6.95
N LEU A 152 -15.80 -4.87 6.63
CA LEU A 152 -15.20 -3.85 5.75
C LEU A 152 -15.01 -4.37 4.33
N GLU A 153 -15.10 -5.67 4.11
CA GLU A 153 -15.05 -6.33 2.82
C GLU A 153 -16.23 -7.31 2.67
N ILE A 154 -16.93 -7.25 1.53
CA ILE A 154 -18.06 -8.13 1.16
C ILE A 154 -17.88 -8.47 -0.31
N ARG A 155 -17.05 -9.49 -0.60
CA ARG A 155 -16.56 -9.79 -1.95
C ARG A 155 -17.67 -10.15 -2.94
N ASP A 156 -18.63 -10.97 -2.55
CA ASP A 156 -19.78 -11.37 -3.36
C ASP A 156 -20.70 -10.20 -3.76
N LYS A 157 -20.59 -9.07 -3.06
CA LYS A 157 -21.32 -7.81 -3.35
C LYS A 157 -20.45 -6.74 -4.03
N GLY A 158 -19.23 -7.07 -4.44
CA GLY A 158 -18.34 -6.12 -5.07
C GLY A 158 -17.72 -5.09 -4.11
N LYS A 159 -17.78 -5.32 -2.78
CA LYS A 159 -17.18 -4.45 -1.77
C LYS A 159 -15.81 -4.97 -1.35
N PHE A 160 -14.76 -4.30 -1.80
CA PHE A 160 -13.39 -4.52 -1.33
C PHE A 160 -12.96 -3.47 -0.28
N PHE A 161 -11.89 -3.76 0.44
CA PHE A 161 -11.32 -2.84 1.42
C PHE A 161 -9.83 -2.67 1.17
N PHE A 162 -9.42 -1.44 0.85
CA PHE A 162 -8.05 -1.11 0.51
C PHE A 162 -7.55 0.11 1.28
N VAL A 163 -6.45 -0.02 2.00
CA VAL A 163 -5.83 1.06 2.76
C VAL A 163 -4.51 1.45 2.13
N LEU A 164 -4.36 2.76 1.86
CA LEU A 164 -3.07 3.38 1.61
C LEU A 164 -2.77 4.28 2.80
N ALA A 165 -1.76 3.90 3.56
CA ALA A 165 -1.25 4.74 4.64
C ALA A 165 -0.09 5.60 4.13
N THR A 166 0.06 6.82 4.64
CA THR A 166 1.24 7.65 4.35
C THR A 166 2.05 7.86 5.62
N GLN A 167 3.36 8.00 5.43
CA GLN A 167 4.30 8.33 6.48
C GLN A 167 5.32 9.34 5.95
N ASN A 168 5.69 10.32 6.78
CA ASN A 168 6.76 11.24 6.47
C ASN A 168 8.01 10.83 7.25
N PRO A 169 9.11 10.45 6.58
CA PRO A 169 10.33 9.99 7.25
C PRO A 169 11.18 11.12 7.84
N VAL A 170 10.94 12.37 7.42
CA VAL A 170 11.76 13.52 7.81
C VAL A 170 11.25 14.19 9.11
N GLU A 171 9.96 14.10 9.39
CA GLU A 171 9.38 14.62 10.60
C GLU A 171 9.68 13.71 11.79
N GLN A 172 10.51 14.18 12.73
CA GLN A 172 10.85 13.45 13.95
C GLN A 172 10.11 13.99 15.19
N GLU A 173 9.65 15.23 15.16
CA GLU A 173 8.92 15.83 16.28
C GLU A 173 7.48 15.34 16.32
N ALA A 174 7.01 14.95 17.51
CA ALA A 174 5.66 14.46 17.78
C ALA A 174 5.21 13.27 16.90
N THR A 175 6.13 12.36 16.56
CA THR A 175 5.81 11.15 15.80
C THR A 175 5.97 9.89 16.64
N TYR A 176 5.12 8.91 16.36
CA TYR A 176 5.16 7.58 16.95
C TYR A 176 5.46 6.57 15.83
N PRO A 177 6.70 6.09 15.71
CA PRO A 177 7.04 5.13 14.67
C PRO A 177 6.22 3.85 14.80
N LEU A 178 5.81 3.28 13.67
CA LEU A 178 5.13 1.99 13.64
C LEU A 178 6.11 0.87 14.02
N PRO A 179 5.79 0.01 15.00
CA PRO A 179 6.57 -1.18 15.29
C PRO A 179 6.65 -2.12 14.08
N GLU A 180 7.74 -2.88 13.97
CA GLU A 180 7.98 -3.79 12.83
C GLU A 180 6.87 -4.82 12.65
N ALA A 181 6.32 -5.35 13.75
CA ALA A 181 5.19 -6.28 13.71
C ALA A 181 3.91 -5.65 13.12
N GLN A 182 3.79 -4.33 13.18
CA GLN A 182 2.68 -3.58 12.57
C GLN A 182 2.99 -3.24 11.10
N LEU A 183 4.23 -2.92 10.79
CA LEU A 183 4.69 -2.70 9.41
C LEU A 183 4.51 -3.97 8.55
N ASP A 184 4.70 -5.16 9.12
CA ASP A 184 4.53 -6.44 8.42
C ASP A 184 3.10 -6.71 7.92
N ARG A 185 2.10 -5.90 8.33
CA ARG A 185 0.71 -5.98 7.84
C ARG A 185 0.52 -5.33 6.47
N PHE A 186 1.39 -4.41 6.08
CA PHE A 186 1.39 -3.84 4.73
C PHE A 186 2.02 -4.81 3.74
N LEU A 187 1.41 -4.95 2.56
CA LEU A 187 1.98 -5.76 1.48
C LEU A 187 3.31 -5.16 1.00
N MET A 188 3.30 -3.86 0.77
CA MET A 188 4.46 -3.10 0.30
C MET A 188 4.64 -1.81 1.08
N ARG A 189 5.90 -1.38 1.20
CA ARG A 189 6.26 -0.01 1.48
C ARG A 189 6.90 0.60 0.24
N ILE A 190 6.23 1.58 -0.35
CA ILE A 190 6.66 2.29 -1.55
C ILE A 190 7.30 3.60 -1.11
N VAL A 191 8.57 3.78 -1.47
CA VAL A 191 9.32 5.00 -1.20
C VAL A 191 9.07 5.98 -2.36
N VAL A 192 8.55 7.17 -2.02
CA VAL A 192 8.21 8.22 -3.00
C VAL A 192 9.19 9.37 -2.82
N GLU A 193 10.06 9.56 -3.77
CA GLU A 193 11.08 10.62 -3.78
C GLU A 193 10.64 11.80 -4.65
N TYR A 194 11.39 12.90 -4.62
CA TYR A 194 11.18 14.02 -5.56
C TYR A 194 11.43 13.56 -7.00
N PRO A 195 10.71 14.15 -7.99
CA PRO A 195 10.99 13.88 -9.38
C PRO A 195 12.46 14.17 -9.72
N GLN A 196 13.15 13.21 -10.35
CA GLN A 196 14.58 13.34 -10.67
C GLN A 196 14.83 14.17 -11.93
N SER A 197 13.81 14.36 -12.77
CA SER A 197 13.91 15.03 -14.06
C SER A 197 13.38 16.45 -13.99
N LEU A 198 14.22 17.44 -14.39
CA LEU A 198 13.81 18.83 -14.56
C LEU A 198 12.59 18.97 -15.50
N GLU A 199 12.51 18.14 -16.53
CA GLU A 199 11.40 18.22 -17.49
C GLU A 199 10.09 17.69 -16.89
N VAL A 200 10.15 16.64 -16.07
CA VAL A 200 8.99 16.16 -15.31
C VAL A 200 8.48 17.26 -14.38
N GLU A 201 9.36 17.93 -13.65
CA GLU A 201 8.99 19.00 -12.73
C GLU A 201 8.37 20.20 -13.46
N LYS A 202 8.92 20.61 -14.61
CA LYS A 202 8.30 21.62 -15.49
C LYS A 202 6.90 21.20 -15.94
N ASN A 203 6.70 19.94 -16.29
CA ASN A 203 5.41 19.44 -16.74
C ASN A 203 4.38 19.41 -15.61
N ILE A 204 4.79 19.13 -14.36
CA ILE A 204 3.95 19.30 -13.18
C ILE A 204 3.48 20.76 -13.07
N TYR A 205 4.37 21.73 -13.18
CA TYR A 205 3.99 23.16 -13.13
C TYR A 205 3.05 23.54 -14.27
N ARG A 206 3.32 23.10 -15.51
CA ARG A 206 2.44 23.32 -16.67
C ARG A 206 1.05 22.73 -16.47
N LEU A 207 0.95 21.57 -15.83
CA LEU A 207 -0.32 20.90 -15.56
C LEU A 207 -1.22 21.73 -14.63
N HIS A 208 -0.62 22.47 -13.67
CA HIS A 208 -1.37 23.23 -12.66
C HIS A 208 -1.53 24.72 -12.97
N MET A 209 -0.61 25.34 -13.75
CA MET A 209 -0.50 26.80 -13.88
C MET A 209 -1.76 27.53 -14.42
N ASN A 210 -2.60 26.84 -15.17
CA ASN A 210 -3.81 27.42 -15.77
C ASN A 210 -5.10 26.77 -15.28
N ARG A 211 -5.06 26.03 -14.15
CA ARG A 211 -6.21 25.29 -13.60
C ARG A 211 -6.65 25.86 -12.27
N ILE A 212 -7.95 25.91 -12.04
CA ILE A 212 -8.56 26.20 -10.75
C ILE A 212 -8.88 24.89 -10.02
N LYS A 213 -9.28 23.85 -10.78
CA LYS A 213 -9.60 22.53 -10.25
C LYS A 213 -8.37 21.63 -10.27
N GLU A 214 -8.34 20.69 -9.34
CA GLU A 214 -7.29 19.68 -9.32
C GLU A 214 -7.42 18.74 -10.53
N PRO A 215 -6.31 18.39 -11.20
CA PRO A 215 -6.34 17.56 -12.41
C PRO A 215 -7.05 16.19 -12.21
N TYR A 216 -6.95 15.59 -11.02
CA TYR A 216 -7.62 14.32 -10.73
C TYR A 216 -9.16 14.42 -10.74
N GLU A 217 -9.73 15.61 -10.60
CA GLU A 217 -11.20 15.80 -10.63
C GLU A 217 -11.79 15.54 -12.01
N GLU A 218 -10.97 15.66 -13.06
CA GLU A 218 -11.35 15.43 -14.46
C GLU A 218 -11.24 13.97 -14.89
N ILE A 219 -10.74 13.07 -14.00
CA ILE A 219 -10.62 11.66 -14.30
C ILE A 219 -12.01 11.02 -14.39
N GLU A 220 -12.27 10.38 -15.52
CA GLU A 220 -13.44 9.54 -15.73
C GLU A 220 -13.18 8.11 -15.26
N PRO A 221 -14.21 7.41 -14.73
CA PRO A 221 -14.07 6.02 -14.34
C PRO A 221 -13.69 5.13 -15.53
N VAL A 222 -12.75 4.22 -15.31
CA VAL A 222 -12.32 3.19 -16.25
C VAL A 222 -13.05 1.87 -15.97
N VAL A 223 -13.26 1.58 -14.67
CA VAL A 223 -13.94 0.37 -14.18
C VAL A 223 -14.82 0.69 -12.98
N ASP A 224 -15.63 -0.28 -12.57
CA ASP A 224 -16.39 -0.26 -11.33
C ASP A 224 -15.68 -1.06 -10.20
N PRO A 225 -16.11 -0.94 -8.94
CA PRO A 225 -15.50 -1.66 -7.82
C PRO A 225 -15.58 -3.19 -7.93
N LYS A 226 -16.61 -3.74 -8.58
CA LYS A 226 -16.78 -5.19 -8.74
C LYS A 226 -15.69 -5.78 -9.62
N TRP A 227 -15.30 -5.05 -10.66
CA TRP A 227 -14.20 -5.43 -11.54
C TRP A 227 -12.90 -5.70 -10.76
N ILE A 228 -12.60 -4.90 -9.74
CA ILE A 228 -11.40 -5.08 -8.91
C ILE A 228 -11.39 -6.45 -8.24
N ILE A 229 -12.52 -6.88 -7.69
CA ILE A 229 -12.62 -8.19 -7.03
C ILE A 229 -12.48 -9.33 -8.05
N GLU A 230 -13.15 -9.20 -9.20
CA GLU A 230 -13.04 -10.18 -10.28
C GLU A 230 -11.59 -10.29 -10.79
N ALA A 231 -10.90 -9.16 -10.96
CA ALA A 231 -9.49 -9.14 -11.34
C ALA A 231 -8.58 -9.79 -10.28
N GLN A 232 -8.80 -9.51 -8.98
CA GLN A 232 -8.08 -10.16 -7.89
C GLN A 232 -8.25 -11.69 -7.92
N GLU A 233 -9.47 -12.18 -8.19
CA GLU A 233 -9.76 -13.61 -8.28
C GLU A 233 -9.14 -14.25 -9.51
N THR A 234 -9.20 -13.56 -10.65
CA THR A 234 -8.54 -14.00 -11.88
C THR A 234 -7.05 -14.14 -11.68
N VAL A 235 -6.38 -13.10 -11.14
CA VAL A 235 -4.95 -13.14 -10.81
C VAL A 235 -4.63 -14.31 -9.86
N ALA A 236 -5.45 -14.52 -8.84
CA ALA A 236 -5.22 -15.57 -7.85
C ALA A 236 -5.36 -16.98 -8.45
N LYS A 237 -6.27 -17.19 -9.41
CA LYS A 237 -6.57 -18.51 -9.99
C LYS A 237 -5.75 -18.81 -11.24
N GLU A 238 -5.65 -17.84 -12.17
CA GLU A 238 -5.11 -18.05 -13.51
C GLU A 238 -3.60 -17.86 -13.61
N VAL A 239 -2.99 -17.03 -12.73
CA VAL A 239 -1.53 -16.87 -12.75
C VAL A 239 -0.88 -17.97 -11.90
N THR A 240 -0.04 -18.79 -12.55
CA THR A 240 0.69 -19.89 -11.91
C THR A 240 2.06 -19.46 -11.41
N VAL A 241 2.58 -20.17 -10.41
CA VAL A 241 3.93 -19.97 -9.89
C VAL A 241 4.71 -21.27 -10.13
N PRO A 242 5.71 -21.29 -11.02
CA PRO A 242 6.55 -22.47 -11.24
C PRO A 242 7.32 -22.86 -9.98
N ASP A 243 7.62 -24.15 -9.83
CA ASP A 243 8.38 -24.64 -8.67
C ASP A 243 9.77 -24.00 -8.57
N GLU A 244 10.43 -23.71 -9.70
CA GLU A 244 11.71 -22.99 -9.73
C GLU A 244 11.62 -21.58 -9.14
N VAL A 245 10.51 -20.86 -9.42
CA VAL A 245 10.27 -19.52 -8.85
C VAL A 245 9.94 -19.63 -7.36
N LEU A 246 9.15 -20.62 -6.97
CA LEU A 246 8.84 -20.88 -5.56
C LEU A 246 10.11 -21.20 -4.76
N GLU A 247 10.99 -22.03 -5.33
CA GLU A 247 12.29 -22.35 -4.72
C GLU A 247 13.18 -21.11 -4.64
N TYR A 248 13.25 -20.31 -5.70
CA TYR A 248 14.00 -19.07 -5.73
C TYR A 248 13.53 -18.10 -4.63
N VAL A 249 12.21 -17.85 -4.52
CA VAL A 249 11.64 -17.01 -3.44
C VAL A 249 11.98 -17.57 -2.06
N THR A 250 11.89 -18.89 -1.89
CA THR A 250 12.20 -19.55 -0.63
C THR A 250 13.66 -19.35 -0.24
N ARG A 251 14.60 -19.58 -1.17
CA ARG A 251 16.03 -19.33 -0.96
C ARG A 251 16.30 -17.87 -0.63
N LEU A 252 15.70 -16.94 -1.40
CA LEU A 252 15.83 -15.49 -1.21
C LEU A 252 15.43 -15.06 0.20
N ILE A 253 14.20 -15.42 0.64
CA ILE A 253 13.69 -15.07 1.98
C ILE A 253 14.57 -15.68 3.08
N ARG A 254 14.98 -16.94 2.96
CA ARG A 254 15.84 -17.60 3.93
C ARG A 254 17.22 -16.95 4.01
N SER A 255 17.78 -16.54 2.87
CA SER A 255 19.10 -15.88 2.80
C SER A 255 19.08 -14.44 3.32
N THR A 256 17.92 -13.85 3.63
CA THR A 256 17.90 -12.58 4.39
C THR A 256 18.23 -12.75 5.88
N ARG A 257 18.25 -14.01 6.38
CA ARG A 257 18.43 -14.31 7.81
C ARG A 257 19.90 -14.58 8.11
N PRO A 258 20.57 -13.78 8.95
CA PRO A 258 21.98 -13.95 9.28
C PRO A 258 22.34 -15.35 9.82
N GLN A 259 21.41 -16.00 10.51
CA GLN A 259 21.60 -17.35 11.08
C GLN A 259 21.64 -18.46 10.00
N ILE A 260 21.18 -18.17 8.78
CA ILE A 260 21.12 -19.12 7.65
C ILE A 260 22.18 -18.78 6.61
N PHE A 261 22.38 -17.48 6.39
CA PHE A 261 23.33 -16.97 5.39
C PHE A 261 24.17 -15.86 6.02
N GLU A 262 25.41 -16.20 6.42
CA GLU A 262 26.32 -15.33 7.16
C GLU A 262 26.51 -13.95 6.51
N PRO A 263 26.69 -13.82 5.17
CA PRO A 263 26.85 -12.51 4.54
C PRO A 263 25.67 -11.55 4.73
N ALA A 264 24.46 -12.06 5.00
CA ALA A 264 23.34 -11.19 5.35
C ALA A 264 23.56 -10.45 6.67
N GLY A 265 24.38 -11.01 7.58
CA GLY A 265 24.74 -10.40 8.85
C GLY A 265 25.59 -9.12 8.73
N GLU A 266 26.16 -8.85 7.57
CA GLU A 266 26.82 -7.58 7.28
C GLU A 266 25.84 -6.42 7.13
N TYR A 267 24.58 -6.72 6.74
CA TYR A 267 23.53 -5.74 6.41
C TYR A 267 22.38 -5.73 7.41
N PHE A 268 22.00 -6.90 7.92
CA PHE A 268 20.77 -7.09 8.69
C PHE A 268 21.04 -7.68 10.07
N GLU A 269 20.34 -7.17 11.08
CA GLU A 269 20.24 -7.79 12.40
C GLU A 269 19.16 -8.87 12.40
N LEU A 270 18.04 -8.61 11.68
CA LEU A 270 16.93 -9.55 11.52
C LEU A 270 16.47 -9.61 10.05
N GLY A 271 16.35 -10.85 9.55
CA GLY A 271 15.82 -11.13 8.22
C GLY A 271 14.31 -11.29 8.17
N ALA A 272 13.78 -11.46 6.97
CA ALA A 272 12.36 -11.52 6.70
C ALA A 272 11.69 -12.82 7.20
N SER A 273 10.43 -12.72 7.60
CA SER A 273 9.57 -13.84 8.01
C SER A 273 9.00 -14.61 6.80
N PRO A 274 8.42 -15.82 6.99
CA PRO A 274 7.72 -16.52 5.90
C PRO A 274 6.55 -15.72 5.31
N ARG A 275 5.91 -14.82 6.07
CA ARG A 275 4.86 -13.92 5.58
C ARG A 275 5.36 -13.04 4.43
N ALA A 276 6.60 -12.61 4.49
CA ALA A 276 7.23 -11.84 3.42
C ALA A 276 7.26 -12.62 2.09
N GLY A 277 7.57 -13.92 2.14
CA GLY A 277 7.52 -14.80 0.97
C GLY A 277 6.13 -14.95 0.40
N ILE A 278 5.11 -15.12 1.28
CA ILE A 278 3.70 -15.18 0.85
C ILE A 278 3.30 -13.87 0.14
N PHE A 279 3.66 -12.73 0.69
CA PHE A 279 3.36 -11.43 0.09
C PHE A 279 4.12 -11.20 -1.23
N LEU A 280 5.38 -11.63 -1.29
CA LEU A 280 6.18 -11.53 -2.51
C LEU A 280 5.59 -12.36 -3.64
N ILE A 281 5.13 -13.59 -3.36
CA ILE A 281 4.45 -14.45 -4.34
C ILE A 281 3.12 -13.82 -4.80
N LYS A 282 2.29 -13.33 -3.89
CA LYS A 282 1.03 -12.67 -4.25
C LYS A 282 1.27 -11.44 -5.14
N ALA A 283 2.25 -10.62 -4.79
CA ALA A 283 2.62 -9.45 -5.56
C ALA A 283 3.19 -9.83 -6.93
N ALA A 284 4.02 -10.88 -7.01
CA ALA A 284 4.58 -11.38 -8.26
C ALA A 284 3.51 -11.90 -9.22
N LYS A 285 2.46 -12.57 -8.71
CA LYS A 285 1.29 -12.98 -9.53
C LYS A 285 0.58 -11.77 -10.13
N ALA A 286 0.31 -10.74 -9.32
CA ALA A 286 -0.30 -9.52 -9.81
C ALA A 286 0.59 -8.78 -10.82
N HIS A 287 1.90 -8.77 -10.59
CA HIS A 287 2.86 -8.16 -11.51
C HIS A 287 2.92 -8.90 -12.85
N ALA A 288 2.93 -10.22 -12.84
CA ALA A 288 2.85 -11.07 -14.05
C ALA A 288 1.56 -10.79 -14.84
N ALA A 289 0.40 -10.69 -14.15
CA ALA A 289 -0.86 -10.32 -14.78
C ALA A 289 -0.83 -8.94 -15.46
N LEU A 290 -0.16 -7.96 -14.87
CA LEU A 290 0.04 -6.64 -15.50
C LEU A 290 0.89 -6.71 -16.78
N ARG A 291 1.75 -7.73 -16.92
CA ARG A 291 2.50 -8.02 -18.16
C ARG A 291 1.69 -8.83 -19.17
N GLY A 292 0.48 -9.30 -18.82
CA GLY A 292 -0.30 -10.24 -19.63
C GLY A 292 0.22 -11.68 -19.58
N SER A 293 0.98 -12.04 -18.53
CA SER A 293 1.53 -13.38 -18.37
C SER A 293 0.69 -14.20 -17.39
N SER A 294 0.38 -15.44 -17.77
CA SER A 294 -0.26 -16.44 -16.90
C SER A 294 0.73 -17.18 -15.99
N GLN A 295 2.01 -16.78 -16.04
CA GLN A 295 3.07 -17.41 -15.25
C GLN A 295 4.01 -16.37 -14.68
N VAL A 296 4.36 -16.55 -13.39
CA VAL A 296 5.35 -15.71 -12.70
C VAL A 296 6.75 -16.07 -13.17
N GLU A 297 7.56 -15.04 -13.42
CA GLU A 297 8.97 -15.16 -13.73
C GLU A 297 9.85 -14.64 -12.57
N ILE A 298 11.13 -15.03 -12.56
CA ILE A 298 12.12 -14.52 -11.59
C ILE A 298 12.27 -12.99 -11.69
N SER A 299 12.07 -12.42 -12.87
CA SER A 299 12.05 -10.97 -13.11
C SER A 299 10.95 -10.27 -12.32
N ASP A 300 9.73 -10.84 -12.24
CA ASP A 300 8.63 -10.30 -11.45
C ASP A 300 8.99 -10.23 -9.96
N VAL A 301 9.61 -11.30 -9.46
CA VAL A 301 10.09 -11.36 -8.06
C VAL A 301 11.14 -10.28 -7.78
N ASN A 302 12.10 -10.12 -8.68
CA ASN A 302 13.21 -9.19 -8.51
C ASN A 302 12.77 -7.72 -8.50
N GLU A 303 11.79 -7.34 -9.32
CA GLU A 303 11.23 -5.98 -9.33
C GLU A 303 10.51 -5.65 -8.01
N LEU A 304 9.89 -6.65 -7.39
CA LEU A 304 9.10 -6.47 -6.18
C LEU A 304 9.88 -6.71 -4.89
N LEU A 305 11.11 -7.18 -4.99
CA LEU A 305 11.92 -7.56 -3.83
C LEU A 305 12.09 -6.41 -2.83
N PHE A 306 12.48 -5.23 -3.32
CA PHE A 306 12.69 -4.08 -2.45
C PHE A 306 11.36 -3.54 -1.85
N PRO A 307 10.30 -3.22 -2.61
CA PRO A 307 9.08 -2.68 -2.03
C PRO A 307 8.39 -3.64 -1.05
N VAL A 308 8.50 -4.96 -1.24
CA VAL A 308 7.93 -5.95 -0.33
C VAL A 308 8.79 -6.17 0.91
N LEU A 309 10.12 -6.09 0.83
CA LEU A 309 11.02 -6.46 1.93
C LEU A 309 11.57 -5.27 2.73
N ASN A 310 11.59 -4.05 2.20
CA ASN A 310 12.31 -2.93 2.82
C ASN A 310 11.80 -2.53 4.23
N HIS A 311 10.58 -2.91 4.59
CA HIS A 311 9.99 -2.67 5.92
C HIS A 311 10.00 -3.91 6.83
N ARG A 312 10.50 -5.04 6.33
CA ARG A 312 10.58 -6.33 7.02
C ARG A 312 11.98 -6.73 7.42
N LEU A 313 12.97 -5.99 6.92
CA LEU A 313 14.36 -6.20 7.23
C LEU A 313 14.82 -5.16 8.25
N ILE A 314 15.47 -5.62 9.32
CA ILE A 314 16.08 -4.74 10.32
C ILE A 314 17.53 -4.55 9.95
N PRO A 315 17.91 -3.38 9.43
CA PRO A 315 19.29 -3.12 9.07
C PRO A 315 20.17 -2.98 10.31
N ARG A 316 21.45 -3.26 10.18
CA ARG A 316 22.45 -3.08 11.24
C ARG A 316 22.60 -1.61 11.61
N PHE A 317 22.55 -1.34 12.91
CA PHE A 317 22.65 0.04 13.43
C PHE A 317 24.00 0.69 13.15
N ASP A 318 25.12 -0.05 13.33
CA ASP A 318 26.47 0.44 13.07
C ASP A 318 26.65 0.90 11.60
N LYS A 319 26.10 0.13 10.65
CA LYS A 319 26.13 0.46 9.23
C LYS A 319 25.25 1.67 8.88
N LEU A 320 24.11 1.81 9.53
CA LEU A 320 23.27 3.00 9.35
C LEU A 320 24.01 4.27 9.77
N VAL A 321 24.67 4.25 10.93
CA VAL A 321 25.45 5.40 11.43
C VAL A 321 26.57 5.77 10.45
N GLU A 322 27.30 4.79 9.87
CA GLU A 322 28.34 5.04 8.86
C GLU A 322 27.80 5.80 7.63
N ILE A 323 26.59 5.45 7.17
CA ILE A 323 25.96 6.10 6.00
C ILE A 323 25.41 7.50 6.36
N GLU A 324 24.82 7.65 7.55
CA GLU A 324 24.28 8.93 8.03
C GLU A 324 25.36 9.99 8.18
N VAL A 325 26.56 9.62 8.63
CA VAL A 325 27.70 10.54 8.73
C VAL A 325 28.10 11.11 7.35
N LYS A 326 27.84 10.36 6.27
CA LYS A 326 28.10 10.81 4.89
C LYS A 326 27.00 11.73 4.30
N GLY A 327 25.97 12.10 5.10
CA GLY A 327 25.01 13.15 4.74
C GLY A 327 23.67 12.70 4.13
N GLU A 328 23.37 11.41 4.07
CA GLU A 328 22.12 10.86 3.48
C GLU A 328 21.19 10.23 4.52
N ARG A 329 20.92 10.90 5.63
CA ARG A 329 20.19 10.34 6.78
C ARG A 329 18.86 9.66 6.42
N HIS A 330 17.99 10.35 5.69
CA HIS A 330 16.66 9.83 5.39
C HIS A 330 16.64 8.68 4.38
N LEU A 331 17.70 8.53 3.57
CA LEU A 331 17.86 7.47 2.59
C LEU A 331 18.78 6.32 3.05
N ALA A 332 19.51 6.51 4.15
CA ALA A 332 20.51 5.57 4.65
C ALA A 332 19.96 4.13 4.80
N ARG A 333 18.77 4.01 5.42
CA ARG A 333 18.10 2.72 5.60
C ARG A 333 17.82 2.03 4.27
N TYR A 334 17.30 2.75 3.29
CA TYR A 334 16.93 2.18 1.98
C TYR A 334 18.14 1.76 1.19
N LYS A 335 19.21 2.55 1.25
CA LYS A 335 20.47 2.27 0.58
C LYS A 335 21.09 0.96 1.11
N LEU A 336 21.19 0.84 2.43
CA LEU A 336 21.71 -0.37 3.08
C LEU A 336 20.88 -1.61 2.75
N ILE A 337 19.54 -1.49 2.80
CA ILE A 337 18.66 -2.62 2.45
C ILE A 337 18.80 -2.99 0.97
N ARG A 338 18.88 -2.03 0.05
CA ARG A 338 19.09 -2.31 -1.38
C ARG A 338 20.41 -3.04 -1.63
N GLU A 339 21.50 -2.59 -1.00
CA GLU A 339 22.80 -3.23 -1.09
C GLU A 339 22.78 -4.68 -0.57
N GLY A 340 22.20 -4.90 0.61
CA GLY A 340 22.06 -6.23 1.18
C GLY A 340 21.22 -7.16 0.31
N LEU A 341 20.06 -6.69 -0.20
CA LEU A 341 19.23 -7.46 -1.12
C LEU A 341 19.92 -7.77 -2.45
N GLN A 342 20.74 -6.87 -2.97
CA GLN A 342 21.55 -7.12 -4.17
C GLN A 342 22.58 -8.22 -3.96
N GLN A 343 23.25 -8.24 -2.81
CA GLN A 343 24.22 -9.29 -2.47
C GLN A 343 23.53 -10.65 -2.32
N ILE A 344 22.41 -10.70 -1.60
CA ILE A 344 21.64 -11.93 -1.45
C ILE A 344 21.17 -12.44 -2.80
N ARG A 345 20.63 -11.57 -3.66
CA ARG A 345 20.18 -11.94 -5.00
C ARG A 345 21.29 -12.55 -5.85
N LYS A 346 22.51 -11.98 -5.80
CA LYS A 346 23.68 -12.53 -6.51
C LYS A 346 24.10 -13.91 -6.00
N ALA A 347 23.91 -14.16 -4.72
CA ALA A 347 24.30 -15.44 -4.10
C ALA A 347 23.26 -16.55 -4.33
N VAL A 348 21.99 -16.20 -4.61
CA VAL A 348 20.86 -17.13 -4.77
C VAL A 348 20.56 -17.41 -6.24
N ALA A 349 20.93 -16.49 -7.15
CA ALA A 349 20.83 -16.69 -8.60
C ALA A 349 21.78 -17.78 -9.06
#